data_494e66210a30297dac305967b6d48a83
#
_entry.id   494e66210a30297dac305967b6d48a83
#
_cell.length_a   1.000
_cell.length_b   1.000
_cell.length_c   1.000
_cell.angle_alpha   90.00
_cell.angle_beta   90.00
_cell.angle_gamma   90.00
#
_symmetry.space_group_name_H-M   'P 1'
#
loop_
_entity.id
_entity.type
_entity.pdbx_description
1 polymer ?
#
loop_
_entity_poly.entity_id
_entity_poly.type
_entity_poly.pdbx_seq_one_letter_code
_entity_poly.pdbx_strand_id
1 'polypeptide(L)'
;EGERVIDATNKYILPGFINTHCHIESSMATPDNYCAEELAWGVTTLITDPHEIANVAGNKGIEYMLEATRALPINYYVQVPSCVPATPFEHAGCVLDAEAMAELLSLDGVLGLGEVMNVPGVLNNDSSLLAKLELFKDRILDGHAPLLGGKALQGYAASGIETDHESISWSEAKEKLRAGIAILVREGSASRNLAAIIQGVVGDSVDTRRMAFCTDDKHLADIRREGT
;
A
#
# COMPACT_ATOMS: atom_id res chain seq x y z
N GLU A 1 -30.66 -25.87 -8.13
CA GLU A 1 -31.35 -24.80 -7.36
C GLU A 1 -30.47 -24.46 -6.17
N GLY A 2 -30.21 -23.15 -5.93
CA GLY A 2 -29.40 -22.72 -4.79
C GLY A 2 -30.26 -22.52 -3.54
N GLU A 3 -29.66 -22.57 -2.37
CA GLU A 3 -30.33 -22.28 -1.09
C GLU A 3 -30.81 -20.80 -1.03
N ARG A 4 -30.13 -19.92 -1.74
CA ARG A 4 -30.46 -18.49 -1.83
C ARG A 4 -30.32 -18.01 -3.27
N VAL A 5 -31.34 -17.32 -3.74
CA VAL A 5 -31.35 -16.68 -5.07
C VAL A 5 -31.32 -15.17 -4.89
N ILE A 6 -30.41 -14.51 -5.61
CA ILE A 6 -30.29 -13.06 -5.66
C ILE A 6 -30.64 -12.61 -7.08
N ASP A 7 -31.67 -11.77 -7.22
CA ASP A 7 -32.01 -11.16 -8.51
C ASP A 7 -30.99 -10.07 -8.84
N ALA A 8 -30.18 -10.31 -9.87
CA ALA A 8 -29.17 -9.38 -10.38
C ALA A 8 -29.58 -8.74 -11.72
N THR A 9 -30.89 -8.73 -12.05
CA THR A 9 -31.40 -8.11 -13.28
C THR A 9 -30.98 -6.65 -13.34
N ASN A 10 -30.35 -6.23 -14.45
CA ASN A 10 -29.79 -4.89 -14.68
C ASN A 10 -28.68 -4.49 -13.69
N LYS A 11 -27.97 -5.46 -13.13
CA LYS A 11 -26.80 -5.26 -12.27
C LYS A 11 -25.55 -5.81 -12.94
N TYR A 12 -24.38 -5.31 -12.51
CA TYR A 12 -23.09 -5.90 -12.83
C TYR A 12 -22.64 -6.76 -11.65
N ILE A 13 -22.10 -7.94 -11.94
CA ILE A 13 -21.47 -8.81 -10.94
C ILE A 13 -19.96 -8.74 -11.17
N LEU A 14 -19.23 -8.30 -10.15
CA LEU A 14 -17.79 -8.13 -10.18
C LEU A 14 -17.16 -8.89 -9.01
N PRO A 15 -15.89 -9.29 -9.10
CA PRO A 15 -15.10 -9.64 -7.92
C PRO A 15 -15.09 -8.50 -6.91
N GLY A 16 -14.92 -8.81 -5.63
CA GLY A 16 -14.71 -7.78 -4.62
C GLY A 16 -13.47 -6.94 -4.92
N PHE A 17 -13.52 -5.67 -4.58
CA PHE A 17 -12.43 -4.74 -4.83
C PHE A 17 -11.25 -5.00 -3.88
N ILE A 18 -10.08 -4.54 -4.30
CA ILE A 18 -8.83 -4.59 -3.54
C ILE A 18 -8.36 -3.16 -3.30
N ASN A 19 -8.21 -2.77 -2.04
CA ASN A 19 -7.49 -1.57 -1.66
C ASN A 19 -6.02 -1.97 -1.57
N THR A 20 -5.22 -1.51 -2.52
CA THR A 20 -3.86 -2.03 -2.75
C THR A 20 -2.79 -1.37 -1.89
N HIS A 21 -3.13 -0.30 -1.19
CA HIS A 21 -2.27 0.37 -0.21
C HIS A 21 -3.10 1.26 0.71
N CYS A 22 -3.04 1.02 2.01
CA CYS A 22 -3.71 1.86 3.00
C CYS A 22 -3.07 1.74 4.39
N HIS A 23 -3.37 2.75 5.23
CA HIS A 23 -2.98 2.82 6.63
C HIS A 23 -4.26 2.86 7.48
N ILE A 24 -4.54 1.77 8.22
CA ILE A 24 -5.75 1.72 9.06
C ILE A 24 -5.66 2.76 10.17
N GLU A 25 -4.47 2.96 10.70
CA GLU A 25 -4.22 3.85 11.85
C GLU A 25 -4.56 5.31 11.52
N SER A 26 -4.22 5.78 10.33
CA SER A 26 -4.53 7.13 9.86
C SER A 26 -6.03 7.37 9.67
N SER A 27 -6.82 6.31 9.53
CA SER A 27 -8.29 6.40 9.49
C SER A 27 -8.91 6.79 10.83
N MET A 28 -8.15 6.74 11.92
CA MET A 28 -8.60 6.95 13.32
C MET A 28 -9.60 5.87 13.79
N ALA A 29 -9.54 4.67 13.20
CA ALA A 29 -10.41 3.55 13.53
C ALA A 29 -9.62 2.31 13.96
N THR A 30 -10.28 1.40 14.65
CA THR A 30 -9.76 0.06 14.91
C THR A 30 -9.92 -0.82 13.65
N PRO A 31 -9.12 -1.89 13.49
CA PRO A 31 -9.17 -2.73 12.29
C PRO A 31 -10.57 -3.27 11.98
N ASP A 32 -11.35 -3.66 12.97
CA ASP A 32 -12.72 -4.17 12.79
C ASP A 32 -13.66 -3.10 12.24
N ASN A 33 -13.61 -1.87 12.76
CA ASN A 33 -14.41 -0.76 12.28
C ASN A 33 -14.01 -0.32 10.86
N TYR A 34 -12.71 -0.27 10.58
CA TYR A 34 -12.22 0.07 9.25
C TYR A 34 -12.67 -0.98 8.22
N CYS A 35 -12.45 -2.26 8.51
CA CYS A 35 -12.85 -3.36 7.64
C CYS A 35 -14.36 -3.39 7.37
N ALA A 36 -15.19 -3.07 8.37
CA ALA A 36 -16.64 -3.01 8.20
C ALA A 36 -17.06 -1.92 7.20
N GLU A 37 -16.43 -0.75 7.23
CA GLU A 37 -16.70 0.32 6.27
C GLU A 37 -16.20 -0.03 4.86
N GLU A 38 -15.01 -0.59 4.73
CA GLU A 38 -14.45 -1.04 3.45
C GLU A 38 -15.35 -2.09 2.78
N LEU A 39 -15.83 -3.07 3.56
CA LEU A 39 -16.76 -4.10 3.08
C LEU A 39 -18.09 -3.50 2.60
N ALA A 40 -18.59 -2.44 3.26
CA ALA A 40 -19.83 -1.77 2.85
C ALA A 40 -19.71 -1.14 1.44
N TRP A 41 -18.49 -0.79 1.02
CA TRP A 41 -18.18 -0.26 -0.31
C TRP A 41 -17.71 -1.33 -1.31
N GLY A 42 -17.70 -2.60 -0.90
CA GLY A 42 -17.38 -3.73 -1.78
C GLY A 42 -15.90 -4.09 -1.83
N VAL A 43 -15.07 -3.51 -0.98
CA VAL A 43 -13.67 -3.93 -0.81
C VAL A 43 -13.64 -5.20 0.03
N THR A 44 -13.04 -6.24 -0.52
CA THR A 44 -12.94 -7.57 0.12
C THR A 44 -11.50 -7.97 0.43
N THR A 45 -10.55 -7.13 0.03
CA THR A 45 -9.12 -7.35 0.27
C THR A 45 -8.42 -6.04 0.57
N LEU A 46 -7.65 -6.02 1.65
CA LEU A 46 -6.81 -4.91 2.07
C LEU A 46 -5.34 -5.30 2.02
N ILE A 47 -4.51 -4.42 1.48
CA ILE A 47 -3.05 -4.48 1.59
C ILE A 47 -2.63 -3.24 2.38
N THR A 48 -2.09 -3.45 3.58
CA THR A 48 -1.78 -2.37 4.51
C THR A 48 -0.30 -2.25 4.78
N ASP A 49 0.16 -1.04 5.05
CA ASP A 49 1.47 -0.75 5.62
C ASP A 49 1.28 -0.14 7.02
N PRO A 50 1.34 -0.95 8.10
CA PRO A 50 1.04 -0.49 9.45
C PRO A 50 2.26 0.20 10.11
N HIS A 51 2.83 1.23 9.48
CA HIS A 51 4.04 1.85 9.96
C HIS A 51 3.85 2.69 11.22
N GLU A 52 2.66 3.25 11.47
CA GLU A 52 2.39 4.04 12.66
C GLU A 52 2.39 3.15 13.92
N ILE A 53 1.67 2.03 13.89
CA ILE A 53 1.69 1.13 15.04
C ILE A 53 3.04 0.43 15.18
N ALA A 54 3.73 0.15 14.08
CA ALA A 54 5.08 -0.40 14.10
C ALA A 54 6.09 0.60 14.70
N ASN A 55 5.93 1.90 14.43
CA ASN A 55 6.75 2.95 15.03
C ASN A 55 6.60 3.04 16.56
N VAL A 56 5.46 2.63 17.09
CA VAL A 56 5.16 2.62 18.54
C VAL A 56 5.55 1.29 19.19
N ALA A 57 5.18 0.17 18.57
CA ALA A 57 5.18 -1.16 19.19
C ALA A 57 6.00 -2.22 18.43
N GLY A 58 6.67 -1.85 17.34
CA GLY A 58 7.50 -2.78 16.55
C GLY A 58 6.73 -3.97 16.00
N ASN A 59 7.36 -5.14 15.97
CA ASN A 59 6.77 -6.39 15.50
C ASN A 59 5.43 -6.71 16.18
N LYS A 60 5.28 -6.41 17.48
CA LYS A 60 4.02 -6.64 18.22
C LYS A 60 2.86 -5.81 17.69
N GLY A 61 3.12 -4.62 17.17
CA GLY A 61 2.11 -3.80 16.50
C GLY A 61 1.61 -4.45 15.22
N ILE A 62 2.52 -4.98 14.43
CA ILE A 62 2.21 -5.68 13.17
C ILE A 62 1.44 -6.99 13.46
N GLU A 63 1.91 -7.77 14.45
CA GLU A 63 1.23 -8.99 14.91
C GLU A 63 -0.20 -8.70 15.39
N TYR A 64 -0.39 -7.61 16.14
CA TYR A 64 -1.72 -7.16 16.55
C TYR A 64 -2.64 -6.87 15.36
N MET A 65 -2.16 -6.19 14.33
CA MET A 65 -2.96 -5.88 13.15
C MET A 65 -3.39 -7.16 12.40
N LEU A 66 -2.49 -8.12 12.25
CA LEU A 66 -2.79 -9.43 11.66
C LEU A 66 -3.80 -10.22 12.51
N GLU A 67 -3.64 -10.24 13.83
CA GLU A 67 -4.54 -10.98 14.71
C GLU A 67 -5.92 -10.36 14.80
N ALA A 68 -6.01 -9.02 14.89
CA ALA A 68 -7.28 -8.29 14.98
C ALA A 68 -8.16 -8.46 13.73
N THR A 69 -7.55 -8.77 12.58
CA THR A 69 -8.26 -8.95 11.31
C THR A 69 -8.54 -10.41 10.95
N ARG A 70 -7.91 -11.36 11.62
CA ARG A 70 -7.96 -12.81 11.29
C ARG A 70 -9.36 -13.40 11.18
N ALA A 71 -10.28 -12.97 12.05
CA ALA A 71 -11.66 -13.47 12.09
C ALA A 71 -12.65 -12.63 11.28
N LEU A 72 -12.20 -11.56 10.66
CA LEU A 72 -13.05 -10.66 9.88
C LEU A 72 -13.31 -11.25 8.47
N PRO A 73 -14.46 -10.98 7.88
CA PRO A 73 -14.82 -11.49 6.56
C PRO A 73 -14.16 -10.69 5.41
N ILE A 74 -12.90 -10.37 5.55
CA ILE A 74 -12.07 -9.63 4.58
C ILE A 74 -10.70 -10.29 4.50
N ASN A 75 -10.09 -10.33 3.31
CA ASN A 75 -8.70 -10.74 3.18
C ASN A 75 -7.81 -9.58 3.62
N TYR A 76 -6.90 -9.83 4.53
CA TYR A 76 -6.02 -8.83 5.09
C TYR A 76 -4.56 -9.24 4.91
N TYR A 77 -3.79 -8.34 4.30
CA TYR A 77 -2.37 -8.53 4.06
C TYR A 77 -1.57 -7.34 4.55
N VAL A 78 -0.36 -7.60 5.02
CA VAL A 78 0.58 -6.59 5.50
C VAL A 78 1.81 -6.56 4.60
N GLN A 79 2.19 -5.38 4.21
CA GLN A 79 3.55 -5.05 3.79
C GLN A 79 4.30 -4.55 5.02
N VAL A 80 5.43 -5.19 5.35
CA VAL A 80 6.21 -4.84 6.55
C VAL A 80 6.85 -3.47 6.34
N PRO A 81 6.60 -2.48 7.23
CA PRO A 81 7.09 -1.12 7.05
C PRO A 81 8.60 -1.02 6.86
N SER A 82 9.06 -0.43 5.77
CA SER A 82 10.48 -0.31 5.45
C SER A 82 11.21 0.74 6.29
N CYS A 83 10.50 1.79 6.67
CA CYS A 83 11.04 3.00 7.29
C CYS A 83 10.43 3.22 8.69
N VAL A 84 10.93 2.49 9.69
CA VAL A 84 10.57 2.67 11.11
C VAL A 84 11.86 2.78 11.91
N PRO A 85 12.17 3.96 12.46
CA PRO A 85 11.51 5.25 12.24
C PRO A 85 11.64 5.75 10.79
N ALA A 86 10.77 6.69 10.38
CA ALA A 86 10.82 7.25 9.03
C ALA A 86 12.06 8.14 8.83
N THR A 87 12.53 8.80 9.89
CA THR A 87 13.76 9.61 9.88
C THR A 87 14.58 9.40 11.15
N PRO A 88 15.92 9.67 11.11
CA PRO A 88 16.76 9.60 12.30
C PRO A 88 16.52 10.76 13.30
N PHE A 89 15.65 11.70 12.98
CA PHE A 89 15.39 12.90 13.79
C PHE A 89 14.19 12.76 14.70
N GLU A 90 13.38 11.73 14.53
CA GLU A 90 12.20 11.48 15.34
C GLU A 90 12.48 10.57 16.54
N HIS A 91 11.61 10.66 17.55
CA HIS A 91 11.61 9.75 18.69
C HIS A 91 10.63 8.62 18.43
N ALA A 92 11.15 7.45 18.06
CA ALA A 92 10.38 6.25 17.82
C ALA A 92 10.32 5.35 19.07
N GLY A 93 9.27 4.59 19.20
CA GLY A 93 9.17 3.51 20.19
C GLY A 93 9.93 2.25 19.79
N CYS A 94 10.23 2.11 18.49
CA CYS A 94 10.94 0.97 17.93
C CYS A 94 11.79 1.35 16.72
N VAL A 95 12.78 0.51 16.42
CA VAL A 95 13.53 0.52 15.15
C VAL A 95 13.32 -0.85 14.50
N LEU A 96 12.79 -0.88 13.29
CA LEU A 96 12.69 -2.09 12.48
C LEU A 96 13.90 -2.20 11.56
N ASP A 97 14.88 -2.96 11.97
CA ASP A 97 16.00 -3.38 11.10
C ASP A 97 15.68 -4.72 10.39
N ALA A 98 16.57 -5.17 9.52
CA ALA A 98 16.36 -6.41 8.77
C ALA A 98 16.28 -7.66 9.67
N GLU A 99 16.96 -7.66 10.82
CA GLU A 99 16.90 -8.78 11.78
C GLU A 99 15.52 -8.88 12.43
N ALA A 100 14.99 -7.76 12.93
CA ALA A 100 13.65 -7.69 13.48
C ALA A 100 12.56 -8.06 12.44
N MET A 101 12.70 -7.60 11.19
CA MET A 101 11.77 -7.92 10.10
C MET A 101 11.79 -9.41 9.72
N ALA A 102 12.94 -10.09 9.83
CA ALA A 102 13.05 -11.50 9.48
C ALA A 102 12.09 -12.40 10.28
N GLU A 103 11.77 -12.03 11.51
CA GLU A 103 10.81 -12.76 12.36
C GLU A 103 9.39 -12.73 11.76
N LEU A 104 9.03 -11.65 11.06
CA LEU A 104 7.70 -11.46 10.48
C LEU A 104 7.49 -12.26 9.19
N LEU A 105 8.54 -12.67 8.48
CA LEU A 105 8.43 -13.35 7.19
C LEU A 105 7.65 -14.67 7.24
N SER A 106 7.61 -15.32 8.41
CA SER A 106 6.90 -16.58 8.60
C SER A 106 5.42 -16.41 8.93
N LEU A 107 4.98 -15.18 9.19
CA LEU A 107 3.58 -14.90 9.54
C LEU A 107 2.69 -14.99 8.31
N ASP A 108 1.54 -15.66 8.49
CA ASP A 108 0.48 -15.65 7.48
C ASP A 108 -0.07 -14.24 7.32
N GLY A 109 -0.27 -13.81 6.06
CA GLY A 109 -0.71 -12.46 5.74
C GLY A 109 0.42 -11.46 5.46
N VAL A 110 1.69 -11.78 5.72
CA VAL A 110 2.82 -10.92 5.33
C VAL A 110 3.13 -11.06 3.84
N LEU A 111 2.83 -10.02 3.07
CA LEU A 111 2.91 -10.00 1.61
C LEU A 111 4.29 -9.57 1.09
N GLY A 112 4.87 -8.51 1.65
CA GLY A 112 6.09 -7.90 1.14
C GLY A 112 6.67 -6.83 2.06
N LEU A 113 7.55 -6.01 1.50
CA LEU A 113 8.10 -4.82 2.15
C LEU A 113 7.22 -3.62 1.84
N GLY A 114 6.84 -2.88 2.85
CA GLY A 114 6.06 -1.65 2.77
C GLY A 114 6.86 -0.50 2.15
N GLU A 115 6.17 0.59 1.95
CA GLU A 115 6.64 1.74 1.16
C GLU A 115 8.09 2.15 1.44
N VAL A 116 8.93 2.04 0.42
CA VAL A 116 10.36 2.41 0.50
C VAL A 116 10.51 3.91 0.30
N MET A 117 10.31 4.68 1.38
CA MET A 117 10.36 6.15 1.37
C MET A 117 11.78 6.73 1.24
N ASN A 118 12.79 6.00 1.69
CA ASN A 118 14.17 6.48 1.70
C ASN A 118 14.85 6.35 0.34
N VAL A 119 14.35 7.09 -0.67
CA VAL A 119 14.93 7.14 -2.00
C VAL A 119 16.43 7.48 -1.99
N PRO A 120 16.91 8.49 -1.21
CA PRO A 120 18.34 8.76 -1.12
C PRO A 120 19.14 7.55 -0.60
N GLY A 121 18.61 6.81 0.36
CA GLY A 121 19.23 5.58 0.86
C GLY A 121 19.38 4.51 -0.20
N VAL A 122 18.36 4.29 -1.01
CA VAL A 122 18.41 3.38 -2.18
C VAL A 122 19.52 3.81 -3.15
N LEU A 123 19.53 5.08 -3.55
CA LEU A 123 20.44 5.60 -4.57
C LEU A 123 21.90 5.69 -4.10
N ASN A 124 22.12 5.84 -2.80
CA ASN A 124 23.45 5.92 -2.19
C ASN A 124 23.92 4.56 -1.61
N ASN A 125 23.17 3.48 -1.84
CA ASN A 125 23.51 2.14 -1.34
C ASN A 125 23.64 2.08 0.19
N ASP A 126 22.67 2.66 0.92
CA ASP A 126 22.61 2.53 2.37
C ASP A 126 22.53 1.05 2.77
N SER A 127 23.51 0.58 3.54
CA SER A 127 23.64 -0.84 3.84
C SER A 127 22.48 -1.39 4.67
N SER A 128 21.89 -0.59 5.54
CA SER A 128 20.75 -1.02 6.36
C SER A 128 19.49 -1.18 5.51
N LEU A 129 19.26 -0.26 4.58
CA LEU A 129 18.14 -0.33 3.65
C LEU A 129 18.33 -1.48 2.65
N LEU A 130 19.53 -1.64 2.09
CA LEU A 130 19.83 -2.75 1.17
C LEU A 130 19.61 -4.12 1.83
N ALA A 131 19.92 -4.26 3.13
CA ALA A 131 19.65 -5.49 3.87
C ALA A 131 18.15 -5.80 3.94
N LYS A 132 17.28 -4.78 4.08
CA LYS A 132 15.83 -4.95 4.04
C LYS A 132 15.33 -5.34 2.65
N LEU A 133 15.82 -4.67 1.60
CA LEU A 133 15.47 -5.01 0.21
C LEU A 133 15.89 -6.44 -0.13
N GLU A 134 17.10 -6.87 0.25
CA GLU A 134 17.59 -8.24 0.05
C GLU A 134 16.74 -9.27 0.83
N LEU A 135 16.31 -8.94 2.07
CA LEU A 135 15.47 -9.80 2.87
C LEU A 135 14.11 -10.10 2.19
N PHE A 136 13.56 -9.11 1.48
CA PHE A 136 12.26 -9.21 0.82
C PHE A 136 12.35 -9.39 -0.72
N LYS A 137 13.53 -9.69 -1.29
CA LYS A 137 13.75 -9.74 -2.73
C LYS A 137 12.85 -10.72 -3.52
N ASP A 138 12.35 -11.74 -2.86
CA ASP A 138 11.44 -12.73 -3.45
C ASP A 138 9.96 -12.42 -3.15
N ARG A 139 9.67 -11.22 -2.66
CA ARG A 139 8.35 -10.70 -2.34
C ARG A 139 8.14 -9.34 -2.99
N ILE A 140 6.95 -8.79 -2.87
CA ILE A 140 6.63 -7.45 -3.38
C ILE A 140 7.38 -6.40 -2.57
N LEU A 141 8.03 -5.47 -3.28
CA LEU A 141 8.64 -4.27 -2.70
C LEU A 141 7.79 -3.06 -3.11
N ASP A 142 7.06 -2.50 -2.15
CA ASP A 142 6.25 -1.31 -2.39
C ASP A 142 7.10 -0.03 -2.33
N GLY A 143 6.77 0.93 -3.17
CA GLY A 143 7.51 2.16 -3.30
C GLY A 143 6.74 3.40 -2.88
N HIS A 144 7.51 4.42 -2.53
CA HIS A 144 7.06 5.76 -2.17
C HIS A 144 8.06 6.77 -2.72
N ALA A 145 7.83 7.24 -3.93
CA ALA A 145 8.82 8.04 -4.65
C ALA A 145 8.20 9.27 -5.34
N PRO A 146 7.69 10.25 -4.56
CA PRO A 146 7.08 11.44 -5.12
C PRO A 146 8.09 12.22 -5.96
N LEU A 147 7.63 12.66 -7.16
CA LEU A 147 8.39 13.48 -8.10
C LEU A 147 9.72 12.87 -8.58
N LEU A 148 9.93 11.57 -8.37
CA LEU A 148 11.13 10.89 -8.82
C LEU A 148 11.07 10.59 -10.32
N GLY A 149 12.10 11.01 -11.06
CA GLY A 149 12.20 10.81 -12.51
C GLY A 149 13.64 10.61 -12.98
N GLY A 150 13.81 10.43 -14.27
CA GLY A 150 15.12 10.34 -14.93
C GLY A 150 15.97 9.17 -14.45
N LYS A 151 17.28 9.41 -14.32
CA LYS A 151 18.23 8.37 -13.87
C LYS A 151 17.99 7.88 -12.45
N ALA A 152 17.52 8.76 -11.58
CA ALA A 152 17.22 8.42 -10.18
C ALA A 152 16.05 7.41 -10.12
N LEU A 153 15.02 7.60 -10.93
CA LEU A 153 13.92 6.64 -11.05
C LEU A 153 14.40 5.28 -11.57
N GLN A 154 15.33 5.27 -12.54
CA GLN A 154 15.89 4.01 -13.06
C GLN A 154 16.69 3.26 -11.96
N GLY A 155 17.45 3.99 -11.14
CA GLY A 155 18.17 3.40 -10.00
C GLY A 155 17.22 2.82 -8.95
N TYR A 156 16.15 3.54 -8.64
CA TYR A 156 15.12 3.12 -7.70
C TYR A 156 14.38 1.86 -8.20
N ALA A 157 13.94 1.84 -9.46
CA ALA A 157 13.32 0.68 -10.08
C ALA A 157 14.27 -0.54 -10.16
N ALA A 158 15.55 -0.30 -10.47
CA ALA A 158 16.57 -1.36 -10.54
C ALA A 158 16.85 -2.03 -9.19
N SER A 159 16.46 -1.41 -8.08
CA SER A 159 16.53 -2.00 -6.73
C SER A 159 15.43 -3.01 -6.43
N GLY A 160 14.57 -3.31 -7.41
CA GLY A 160 13.50 -4.29 -7.28
C GLY A 160 12.15 -3.73 -6.80
N ILE A 161 12.04 -2.41 -6.65
CA ILE A 161 10.77 -1.77 -6.24
C ILE A 161 9.78 -1.84 -7.39
N GLU A 162 8.56 -2.34 -7.09
CA GLU A 162 7.59 -2.75 -8.11
C GLU A 162 6.37 -1.85 -8.22
N THR A 163 6.03 -1.10 -7.16
CA THR A 163 4.83 -0.27 -7.07
C THR A 163 5.14 1.15 -6.61
N ASP A 164 4.23 2.09 -6.86
CA ASP A 164 4.29 3.47 -6.33
C ASP A 164 2.88 4.08 -6.30
N HIS A 165 2.53 4.74 -5.20
CA HIS A 165 1.25 5.42 -4.98
C HIS A 165 1.38 6.94 -4.92
N GLU A 166 2.60 7.50 -5.05
CA GLU A 166 2.89 8.92 -4.85
C GLU A 166 2.78 9.79 -6.11
N SER A 167 2.44 9.20 -7.25
CA SER A 167 2.35 9.95 -8.50
C SER A 167 1.19 10.95 -8.48
N ILE A 168 1.48 12.24 -8.59
CA ILE A 168 0.49 13.34 -8.56
C ILE A 168 0.07 13.83 -9.95
N SER A 169 0.76 13.40 -10.99
CA SER A 169 0.48 13.77 -12.38
C SER A 169 0.60 12.57 -13.31
N TRP A 170 -0.12 12.65 -14.43
CA TRP A 170 -0.03 11.62 -15.46
C TRP A 170 1.38 11.49 -16.07
N SER A 171 2.09 12.59 -16.24
CA SER A 171 3.46 12.56 -16.78
C SER A 171 4.41 11.75 -15.87
N GLU A 172 4.30 11.94 -14.57
CA GLU A 172 5.05 11.18 -13.54
C GLU A 172 4.68 9.72 -13.54
N ALA A 173 3.37 9.40 -13.44
CA ALA A 173 2.87 8.03 -13.47
C ALA A 173 3.31 7.28 -14.74
N LYS A 174 3.24 7.95 -15.90
CA LYS A 174 3.65 7.38 -17.18
C LYS A 174 5.14 7.08 -17.24
N GLU A 175 5.99 7.91 -16.64
CA GLU A 175 7.43 7.67 -16.57
C GLU A 175 7.74 6.46 -15.69
N LYS A 176 7.09 6.35 -14.52
CA LYS A 176 7.20 5.20 -13.62
C LYS A 176 6.71 3.89 -14.26
N LEU A 177 5.57 3.91 -14.95
CA LEU A 177 5.09 2.76 -15.74
C LEU A 177 6.12 2.29 -16.78
N ARG A 178 6.78 3.23 -17.48
CA ARG A 178 7.85 2.92 -18.44
C ARG A 178 9.10 2.35 -17.79
N ALA A 179 9.37 2.73 -16.54
CA ALA A 179 10.45 2.17 -15.74
C ALA A 179 10.11 0.78 -15.17
N GLY A 180 8.88 0.29 -15.38
CA GLY A 180 8.43 -1.03 -14.90
C GLY A 180 7.74 -0.99 -13.54
N ILE A 181 7.52 0.18 -12.94
CA ILE A 181 6.81 0.36 -11.67
C ILE A 181 5.30 0.40 -11.93
N ALA A 182 4.52 -0.38 -11.21
CA ALA A 182 3.06 -0.33 -11.26
C ALA A 182 2.55 0.89 -10.48
N ILE A 183 1.47 1.50 -10.93
CA ILE A 183 0.91 2.70 -10.30
C ILE A 183 -0.33 2.32 -9.49
N LEU A 184 -0.28 2.61 -8.20
CA LEU A 184 -1.41 2.55 -7.30
C LEU A 184 -2.04 3.95 -7.27
N VAL A 185 -3.20 4.09 -7.92
CA VAL A 185 -3.86 5.39 -8.09
C VAL A 185 -4.56 5.75 -6.79
N ARG A 186 -4.09 6.80 -6.15
CA ARG A 186 -4.48 7.19 -4.81
C ARG A 186 -5.67 8.15 -4.77
N GLU A 187 -6.63 7.86 -3.88
CA GLU A 187 -7.74 8.77 -3.54
C GLU A 187 -8.01 8.75 -2.03
N GLY A 188 -7.13 9.39 -1.28
CA GLY A 188 -7.17 9.52 0.18
C GLY A 188 -7.98 10.73 0.67
N SER A 189 -7.85 11.07 1.94
CA SER A 189 -8.48 12.28 2.52
C SER A 189 -7.78 13.56 2.11
N ALA A 190 -6.45 13.56 2.09
CA ALA A 190 -5.64 14.72 1.73
C ALA A 190 -5.07 14.61 0.31
N SER A 191 -4.54 13.45 -0.05
CA SER A 191 -3.88 13.20 -1.33
C SER A 191 -4.85 12.57 -2.31
N ARG A 192 -5.32 13.36 -3.29
CA ARG A 192 -6.35 12.98 -4.26
C ARG A 192 -5.79 13.08 -5.67
N ASN A 193 -5.36 11.96 -6.21
CA ASN A 193 -4.65 11.92 -7.49
C ASN A 193 -5.47 11.26 -8.62
N LEU A 194 -6.60 10.63 -8.29
CA LEU A 194 -7.43 9.84 -9.20
C LEU A 194 -7.77 10.62 -10.48
N ALA A 195 -8.34 11.82 -10.35
CA ALA A 195 -8.79 12.60 -11.50
C ALA A 195 -7.65 12.92 -12.47
N ALA A 196 -6.48 13.35 -11.95
CA ALA A 196 -5.32 13.71 -12.76
C ALA A 196 -4.75 12.51 -13.52
N ILE A 197 -4.67 11.34 -12.86
CA ILE A 197 -4.14 10.12 -13.46
C ILE A 197 -5.11 9.56 -14.51
N ILE A 198 -6.41 9.43 -14.18
CA ILE A 198 -7.41 8.86 -15.08
C ILE A 198 -7.62 9.70 -16.33
N GLN A 199 -7.60 11.03 -16.24
CA GLN A 199 -7.64 11.89 -17.42
C GLN A 199 -6.51 11.58 -18.38
N GLY A 200 -5.30 11.37 -17.88
CA GLY A 200 -4.15 11.02 -18.69
C GLY A 200 -4.24 9.60 -19.30
N VAL A 201 -4.69 8.62 -18.52
CA VAL A 201 -4.93 7.25 -19.00
C VAL A 201 -5.90 7.23 -20.17
N VAL A 202 -7.05 7.91 -20.03
CA VAL A 202 -8.07 7.99 -21.09
C VAL A 202 -7.53 8.73 -22.31
N GLY A 203 -6.82 9.85 -22.12
CA GLY A 203 -6.26 10.65 -23.20
C GLY A 203 -5.22 9.91 -24.03
N ASP A 204 -4.37 9.13 -23.40
CA ASP A 204 -3.28 8.39 -24.05
C ASP A 204 -3.66 6.95 -24.47
N SER A 205 -4.85 6.47 -24.10
CA SER A 205 -5.32 5.10 -24.36
C SER A 205 -4.32 4.03 -23.92
N VAL A 206 -3.82 4.12 -22.69
CA VAL A 206 -2.75 3.28 -22.15
C VAL A 206 -3.29 1.94 -21.65
N ASP A 207 -2.46 0.91 -21.69
CA ASP A 207 -2.70 -0.36 -21.02
C ASP A 207 -2.65 -0.18 -19.49
N THR A 208 -3.74 -0.52 -18.83
CA THR A 208 -3.93 -0.34 -17.37
C THR A 208 -3.61 -1.58 -16.54
N ARG A 209 -3.08 -2.65 -17.14
CA ARG A 209 -2.77 -3.91 -16.43
C ARG A 209 -1.76 -3.76 -15.28
N ARG A 210 -1.00 -2.67 -15.28
CA ARG A 210 -0.06 -2.33 -14.21
C ARG A 210 -0.55 -1.13 -13.39
N MET A 211 -1.85 -0.99 -13.24
CA MET A 211 -2.48 0.05 -12.45
C MET A 211 -3.52 -0.57 -11.52
N ALA A 212 -3.62 -0.06 -10.32
CA ALA A 212 -4.61 -0.43 -9.32
C ALA A 212 -5.06 0.81 -8.54
N PHE A 213 -6.04 0.69 -7.67
CA PHE A 213 -6.54 1.77 -6.83
C PHE A 213 -6.13 1.57 -5.39
N CYS A 214 -5.88 2.67 -4.67
CA CYS A 214 -5.60 2.66 -3.25
C CYS A 214 -6.19 3.90 -2.58
N THR A 215 -6.36 3.84 -1.27
CA THR A 215 -6.79 5.00 -0.49
C THR A 215 -5.62 5.73 0.15
N ASP A 216 -4.55 5.01 0.49
CA ASP A 216 -3.49 5.54 1.32
C ASP A 216 -4.09 6.06 2.65
N ASP A 217 -3.78 7.26 3.10
CA ASP A 217 -4.36 7.92 4.26
C ASP A 217 -5.80 8.37 3.98
N LYS A 218 -6.79 7.62 4.49
CA LYS A 218 -8.20 7.99 4.36
C LYS A 218 -8.95 7.87 5.68
N HIS A 219 -9.51 8.98 6.14
CA HIS A 219 -10.31 9.00 7.36
C HIS A 219 -11.59 8.19 7.21
N LEU A 220 -11.99 7.47 8.28
CA LEU A 220 -13.21 6.67 8.28
C LEU A 220 -14.46 7.49 7.94
N ALA A 221 -14.52 8.75 8.37
CA ALA A 221 -15.61 9.65 8.04
C ALA A 221 -15.70 9.96 6.53
N ASP A 222 -14.57 10.01 5.85
CA ASP A 222 -14.52 10.23 4.40
C ASP A 222 -14.91 8.95 3.64
N ILE A 223 -14.46 7.78 4.09
CA ILE A 223 -14.91 6.49 3.54
C ILE A 223 -16.44 6.39 3.62
N ARG A 224 -17.03 6.69 4.77
CA ARG A 224 -18.50 6.68 4.94
C ARG A 224 -19.24 7.63 4.01
N ARG A 225 -18.67 8.79 3.74
CA ARG A 225 -19.32 9.84 2.96
C ARG A 225 -19.19 9.63 1.46
N GLU A 226 -18.05 9.21 0.99
CA GLU A 226 -17.70 9.23 -0.44
C GLU A 226 -17.18 7.89 -1.00
N GLY A 227 -17.04 6.90 -0.16
CA GLY A 227 -16.52 5.60 -0.55
C GLY A 227 -15.01 5.45 -0.34
N THR A 228 -14.53 4.30 -0.76
CA THR A 228 -13.13 3.91 -0.70
C THR A 228 -12.45 4.07 -2.04
#